data_e5926b34fa7995bfc005be2569bfb645
#
_entry.id   e5926b34fa7995bfc005be2569bfb645
#
_cell.length_a   1.000
_cell.length_b   1.000
_cell.length_c   1.000
_cell.angle_alpha   90.00
_cell.angle_beta   90.00
_cell.angle_gamma   90.00
#
_symmetry.space_group_name_H-M   'P 1'
#
loop_
_entity.id
_entity.type
_entity.pdbx_description
1 polymer ?
#
loop_
_entity_poly.entity_id
_entity_poly.type
_entity_poly.pdbx_seq_one_letter_code
_entity_poly.pdbx_strand_id
1 'polypeptide(L)'
;SQSSGFNVIDFPLHYNFSSAGSAYGLAKSGDMKYNDATFNVVYVDSHDYGPQPSDGIRFSGSDAQWAENLSLMFTFRGIPCLYYGSEVGFRRGSVIDKGPNGPLSNTGRAYFGGYITGDVEASDFGEYQASGNVAATLNHDVAQHLIRLNKIRQAVPALRKGQWTDEGCAANGGIAFKRAYKDSYALVALNGGATFTDCPAGTYTDLVTGKTYTGSTITVDAPNNQGQVRVLVKDWKGGKLIEDGAFIYASAAQHQGDQTYDGQEEAGTTWIEEAPIQPASVSLSPAGGSFRTNTVTVTATLSEDAVSGWYQIEGQNKVDLTPGKSVTFTIGEGMNFKQTKTVTWYAKNDKSEKNGSVSFTKVDPNASITVYVKADNAPTIYAWVPGKPAKELTGAWHGKTMD
;
A
#
# COMPACT_ATOMS: atom_id res chain seq x y z
N SER A 1 -9.16 -20.50 -10.78
CA SER A 1 -8.35 -19.69 -11.72
C SER A 1 -7.06 -19.27 -11.02
N GLN A 2 -5.97 -19.20 -11.76
CA GLN A 2 -4.71 -18.69 -11.22
C GLN A 2 -4.73 -17.15 -11.27
N SER A 3 -4.24 -16.50 -10.21
CA SER A 3 -4.06 -15.05 -10.19
C SER A 3 -2.99 -14.65 -11.20
N SER A 4 -3.22 -13.51 -11.88
CA SER A 4 -2.20 -12.90 -12.74
C SER A 4 -1.04 -12.29 -11.93
N GLY A 5 -1.20 -12.16 -10.62
CA GLY A 5 -0.26 -11.44 -9.74
C GLY A 5 -0.37 -9.91 -9.83
N PHE A 6 -1.28 -9.38 -10.63
CA PHE A 6 -1.51 -7.94 -10.72
C PHE A 6 -2.63 -7.50 -9.78
N ASN A 7 -2.43 -6.37 -9.13
CA ASN A 7 -3.49 -5.66 -8.41
C ASN A 7 -4.24 -4.76 -9.40
N VAL A 8 -5.50 -4.50 -9.10
CA VAL A 8 -6.33 -3.61 -9.91
C VAL A 8 -6.78 -2.40 -9.09
N ILE A 9 -6.99 -1.29 -9.78
CA ILE A 9 -7.71 -0.15 -9.22
C ILE A 9 -9.20 -0.48 -9.28
N ASP A 10 -9.89 -0.41 -8.14
CA ASP A 10 -11.29 -0.81 -8.01
C ASP A 10 -12.23 0.32 -8.43
N PHE A 11 -12.31 0.60 -9.73
CA PHE A 11 -13.23 1.59 -10.27
C PHE A 11 -14.70 1.31 -9.91
N PRO A 12 -15.20 0.06 -9.97
CA PRO A 12 -16.58 -0.20 -9.57
C PRO A 12 -16.87 0.22 -8.12
N LEU A 13 -15.97 -0.07 -7.19
CA LEU A 13 -16.14 0.33 -5.79
C LEU A 13 -16.03 1.85 -5.63
N HIS A 14 -15.03 2.47 -6.29
CA HIS A 14 -14.83 3.91 -6.29
C HIS A 14 -16.09 4.67 -6.70
N TYR A 15 -16.70 4.32 -7.83
CA TYR A 15 -17.91 4.99 -8.30
C TYR A 15 -19.11 4.83 -7.35
N ASN A 16 -19.10 3.85 -6.48
CA ASN A 16 -20.15 3.63 -5.48
C ASN A 16 -19.87 4.27 -4.11
N PHE A 17 -18.72 4.93 -3.91
CA PHE A 17 -18.43 5.68 -2.69
C PHE A 17 -19.19 7.02 -2.58
N SER A 18 -20.31 7.17 -3.25
CA SER A 18 -21.32 8.19 -2.90
C SER A 18 -21.76 8.02 -1.43
N SER A 19 -21.75 6.79 -0.91
CA SER A 19 -21.88 6.47 0.51
C SER A 19 -21.19 5.13 0.81
N ALA A 20 -20.83 4.91 2.05
CA ALA A 20 -20.30 3.61 2.48
C ALA A 20 -21.31 2.47 2.24
N GLY A 21 -22.61 2.74 2.44
CA GLY A 21 -23.68 1.76 2.17
C GLY A 21 -23.71 1.30 0.73
N SER A 22 -23.60 2.22 -0.22
CA SER A 22 -23.58 1.89 -1.65
C SER A 22 -22.33 1.08 -2.04
N ALA A 23 -21.16 1.49 -1.57
CA ALA A 23 -19.91 0.78 -1.81
C ALA A 23 -19.94 -0.64 -1.22
N TYR A 24 -20.41 -0.78 0.01
CA TYR A 24 -20.57 -2.07 0.65
C TYR A 24 -21.56 -2.98 -0.09
N GLY A 25 -22.71 -2.45 -0.49
CA GLY A 25 -23.72 -3.18 -1.26
C GLY A 25 -23.18 -3.70 -2.59
N LEU A 26 -22.38 -2.88 -3.30
CA LEU A 26 -21.70 -3.33 -4.52
C LEU A 26 -20.72 -4.48 -4.24
N ALA A 27 -19.90 -4.36 -3.20
CA ALA A 27 -18.91 -5.39 -2.86
C ALA A 27 -19.58 -6.75 -2.57
N LYS A 28 -20.71 -6.76 -1.86
CA LYS A 28 -21.49 -7.98 -1.60
C LYS A 28 -21.87 -8.75 -2.86
N SER A 29 -22.12 -8.07 -3.95
CA SER A 29 -22.53 -8.69 -5.23
C SER A 29 -21.38 -8.80 -6.24
N GLY A 30 -20.30 -8.07 -6.03
CA GLY A 30 -19.25 -7.89 -7.03
C GLY A 30 -17.92 -8.57 -6.72
N ASP A 31 -17.60 -8.80 -5.46
CA ASP A 31 -16.28 -9.30 -5.05
C ASP A 31 -15.96 -10.70 -5.59
N MET A 32 -16.98 -11.51 -5.87
CA MET A 32 -16.81 -12.82 -6.52
C MET A 32 -16.19 -12.73 -7.93
N LYS A 33 -16.15 -11.54 -8.54
CA LYS A 33 -15.52 -11.31 -9.85
C LYS A 33 -14.00 -11.21 -9.76
N TYR A 34 -13.46 -11.00 -8.57
CA TYR A 34 -12.03 -10.92 -8.32
C TYR A 34 -11.51 -12.25 -7.77
N ASN A 35 -10.26 -12.57 -8.03
CA ASN A 35 -9.61 -13.69 -7.35
C ASN A 35 -9.46 -13.43 -5.86
N ASP A 36 -9.08 -12.20 -5.52
CA ASP A 36 -8.98 -11.71 -4.15
C ASP A 36 -9.12 -10.18 -4.15
N ALA A 37 -10.28 -9.70 -3.73
CA ALA A 37 -10.56 -8.27 -3.67
C ALA A 37 -9.76 -7.51 -2.60
N THR A 38 -9.10 -8.23 -1.68
CA THR A 38 -8.24 -7.59 -0.65
C THR A 38 -7.01 -6.92 -1.24
N PHE A 39 -6.61 -7.29 -2.46
CA PHE A 39 -5.50 -6.68 -3.20
C PHE A 39 -5.91 -5.53 -4.12
N ASN A 40 -7.20 -5.24 -4.24
CA ASN A 40 -7.66 -4.10 -5.04
C ASN A 40 -7.30 -2.78 -4.36
N VAL A 41 -6.82 -1.81 -5.14
CA VAL A 41 -6.63 -0.44 -4.65
C VAL A 41 -7.98 0.26 -4.60
N VAL A 42 -8.37 0.75 -3.42
CA VAL A 42 -9.67 1.40 -3.17
C VAL A 42 -9.47 2.87 -2.80
N TYR A 43 -10.34 3.73 -3.30
CA TYR A 43 -10.27 5.17 -3.09
C TYR A 43 -11.65 5.83 -3.25
N VAL A 44 -11.80 7.00 -2.69
CA VAL A 44 -13.01 7.84 -2.83
C VAL A 44 -12.76 8.94 -3.85
N ASP A 45 -11.75 9.77 -3.62
CA ASP A 45 -11.30 10.80 -4.56
C ASP A 45 -10.06 10.38 -5.34
N SER A 46 -9.90 10.91 -6.54
CA SER A 46 -8.69 10.81 -7.34
C SER A 46 -8.39 12.10 -8.08
N HIS A 47 -7.33 12.10 -8.87
CA HIS A 47 -7.00 13.20 -9.77
C HIS A 47 -7.86 13.22 -11.04
N ASP A 48 -8.63 12.16 -11.29
CA ASP A 48 -9.48 12.03 -12.49
C ASP A 48 -10.96 12.09 -12.16
N TYR A 49 -11.40 11.39 -11.11
CA TYR A 49 -12.80 11.17 -10.81
C TYR A 49 -13.11 11.24 -9.33
N GLY A 50 -14.27 11.76 -8.97
CA GLY A 50 -14.98 11.51 -7.73
C GLY A 50 -16.03 10.41 -7.88
N PRO A 51 -16.76 10.05 -6.80
CA PRO A 51 -17.83 9.05 -6.86
C PRO A 51 -19.05 9.50 -7.67
N GLN A 52 -19.78 8.54 -8.22
CA GLN A 52 -21.08 8.79 -8.87
C GLN A 52 -22.09 9.42 -7.89
N PRO A 53 -23.07 10.25 -8.38
CA PRO A 53 -23.34 10.56 -9.80
C PRO A 53 -22.50 11.74 -10.33
N SER A 54 -21.63 12.33 -9.56
CA SER A 54 -20.87 13.54 -9.91
C SER A 54 -19.38 13.24 -10.04
N ASP A 55 -19.04 12.29 -10.90
CA ASP A 55 -17.69 11.77 -11.09
C ASP A 55 -16.67 12.81 -11.59
N GLY A 56 -17.10 13.86 -12.25
CA GLY A 56 -16.22 14.95 -12.72
C GLY A 56 -15.81 15.97 -11.66
N ILE A 57 -16.20 15.79 -10.40
CA ILE A 57 -15.87 16.69 -9.28
C ILE A 57 -15.25 15.91 -8.12
N ARG A 58 -14.48 16.60 -7.27
CA ARG A 58 -14.06 16.04 -5.99
C ARG A 58 -15.29 15.72 -5.13
N PHE A 59 -15.16 14.70 -4.30
CA PHE A 59 -16.26 14.29 -3.41
C PHE A 59 -16.87 15.50 -2.68
N SER A 60 -18.18 15.67 -2.86
CA SER A 60 -18.91 16.85 -2.37
C SER A 60 -19.60 16.62 -1.02
N GLY A 61 -19.50 15.42 -0.47
CA GLY A 61 -20.12 15.05 0.80
C GLY A 61 -19.58 15.83 1.99
N SER A 62 -20.35 15.85 3.07
CA SER A 62 -19.95 16.47 4.35
C SER A 62 -18.76 15.76 4.99
N ASP A 63 -18.19 16.34 6.04
CA ASP A 63 -17.13 15.70 6.83
C ASP A 63 -17.61 14.38 7.45
N ALA A 64 -18.87 14.30 7.87
CA ALA A 64 -19.45 13.05 8.37
C ALA A 64 -19.55 11.97 7.29
N GLN A 65 -19.90 12.34 6.05
CA GLN A 65 -19.89 11.41 4.92
C GLN A 65 -18.45 10.99 4.52
N TRP A 66 -17.48 11.91 4.62
CA TRP A 66 -16.08 11.55 4.48
C TRP A 66 -15.65 10.52 5.54
N ALA A 67 -15.96 10.80 6.81
CA ALA A 67 -15.65 9.89 7.90
C ALA A 67 -16.29 8.52 7.71
N GLU A 68 -17.54 8.46 7.23
CA GLU A 68 -18.23 7.22 6.88
C GLU A 68 -17.49 6.43 5.81
N ASN A 69 -17.15 7.07 4.69
CA ASN A 69 -16.44 6.43 3.60
C ASN A 69 -15.04 5.96 4.01
N LEU A 70 -14.31 6.77 4.78
CA LEU A 70 -12.99 6.42 5.31
C LEU A 70 -13.09 5.25 6.30
N SER A 71 -14.11 5.24 7.18
CA SER A 71 -14.32 4.14 8.11
C SER A 71 -14.53 2.81 7.38
N LEU A 72 -15.31 2.79 6.29
CA LEU A 72 -15.44 1.60 5.46
C LEU A 72 -14.12 1.28 4.77
N MET A 73 -13.49 2.24 4.10
CA MET A 73 -12.30 2.03 3.30
C MET A 73 -11.13 1.45 4.13
N PHE A 74 -10.99 1.87 5.38
CA PHE A 74 -9.90 1.43 6.26
C PHE A 74 -10.18 0.14 7.04
N THR A 75 -11.43 -0.26 7.20
CA THR A 75 -11.80 -1.48 7.94
C THR A 75 -12.25 -2.61 7.04
N PHE A 76 -12.72 -2.29 5.85
CA PHE A 76 -13.19 -3.27 4.86
C PHE A 76 -12.04 -3.82 4.02
N ARG A 77 -12.33 -4.36 2.87
CA ARG A 77 -11.35 -5.00 1.97
C ARG A 77 -10.65 -3.98 1.06
N GLY A 78 -9.49 -4.33 0.56
CA GLY A 78 -8.69 -3.53 -0.38
C GLY A 78 -7.56 -2.74 0.28
N ILE A 79 -6.76 -2.11 -0.55
CA ILE A 79 -5.62 -1.27 -0.17
C ILE A 79 -6.09 0.19 -0.25
N PRO A 80 -6.25 0.89 0.88
CA PRO A 80 -6.69 2.28 0.88
C PRO A 80 -5.70 3.19 0.16
N CYS A 81 -6.22 4.01 -0.74
CA CYS A 81 -5.46 5.06 -1.40
C CYS A 81 -6.17 6.41 -1.18
N LEU A 82 -5.45 7.39 -0.69
CA LEU A 82 -5.96 8.73 -0.44
C LEU A 82 -5.36 9.72 -1.44
N TYR A 83 -6.23 10.47 -2.07
CA TYR A 83 -5.80 11.62 -2.85
C TYR A 83 -5.54 12.81 -1.93
N TYR A 84 -4.49 13.57 -2.17
CA TYR A 84 -4.07 14.67 -1.29
C TYR A 84 -5.22 15.66 -1.04
N GLY A 85 -5.30 16.14 0.18
CA GLY A 85 -6.31 17.08 0.62
C GLY A 85 -7.67 16.45 0.96
N SER A 86 -7.89 15.16 0.69
CA SER A 86 -9.13 14.47 1.09
C SER A 86 -9.32 14.47 2.60
N GLU A 87 -8.22 14.45 3.34
CA GLU A 87 -8.16 14.49 4.81
C GLU A 87 -8.72 15.77 5.43
N VAL A 88 -8.90 16.82 4.63
CA VAL A 88 -9.47 18.11 5.06
C VAL A 88 -10.58 18.60 4.14
N GLY A 89 -11.09 17.75 3.26
CA GLY A 89 -12.10 18.11 2.28
C GLY A 89 -11.65 19.24 1.32
N PHE A 90 -10.35 19.26 0.98
CA PHE A 90 -9.76 20.26 0.08
C PHE A 90 -10.46 20.26 -1.28
N ARG A 91 -10.86 21.45 -1.72
CA ARG A 91 -11.55 21.63 -3.01
C ARG A 91 -12.83 20.79 -3.17
N ARG A 92 -13.50 20.48 -2.07
CA ARG A 92 -14.77 19.76 -2.03
C ARG A 92 -15.75 20.27 -3.10
N GLY A 93 -16.25 19.36 -3.93
CA GLY A 93 -17.20 19.67 -4.99
C GLY A 93 -16.63 20.47 -6.18
N SER A 94 -15.35 20.79 -6.18
CA SER A 94 -14.71 21.45 -7.31
C SER A 94 -14.53 20.50 -8.48
N VAL A 95 -14.72 20.99 -9.70
CA VAL A 95 -14.38 20.25 -10.94
C VAL A 95 -12.93 19.81 -10.87
N ILE A 96 -12.68 18.53 -11.12
CA ILE A 96 -11.34 17.94 -10.99
C ILE A 96 -10.40 18.51 -12.03
N ASP A 97 -10.86 18.60 -13.27
CA ASP A 97 -10.07 19.13 -14.37
C ASP A 97 -10.93 20.02 -15.30
N LYS A 98 -10.33 21.09 -15.77
CA LYS A 98 -10.94 21.98 -16.78
C LYS A 98 -10.27 21.86 -18.15
N GLY A 99 -9.39 20.87 -18.30
CA GLY A 99 -8.58 20.69 -19.49
C GLY A 99 -7.69 21.92 -19.76
N PRO A 100 -7.29 22.17 -21.01
CA PRO A 100 -6.40 23.25 -21.35
C PRO A 100 -7.01 24.66 -21.17
N ASN A 101 -8.31 24.76 -20.87
CA ASN A 101 -9.05 26.02 -20.91
C ASN A 101 -9.23 26.70 -19.55
N GLY A 102 -8.55 26.27 -18.53
CA GLY A 102 -8.65 26.87 -17.19
C GLY A 102 -7.44 26.62 -16.29
N PRO A 103 -7.16 27.54 -15.35
CA PRO A 103 -6.05 27.37 -14.45
C PRO A 103 -6.34 26.25 -13.45
N LEU A 104 -5.33 25.41 -13.16
CA LEU A 104 -5.43 24.32 -12.16
C LEU A 104 -5.76 24.85 -10.77
N SER A 105 -5.41 26.09 -10.44
CA SER A 105 -5.72 26.71 -9.13
C SER A 105 -7.20 26.72 -8.77
N ASN A 106 -8.10 26.64 -9.77
CA ASN A 106 -9.54 26.64 -9.58
C ASN A 106 -10.17 25.25 -9.73
N THR A 107 -9.37 24.20 -9.66
CA THR A 107 -9.81 22.81 -9.85
C THR A 107 -9.53 21.96 -8.62
N GLY A 108 -10.01 20.73 -8.63
CA GLY A 108 -9.68 19.71 -7.63
C GLY A 108 -8.19 19.32 -7.62
N ARG A 109 -7.43 19.71 -8.65
CA ARG A 109 -5.96 19.52 -8.77
C ARG A 109 -5.16 20.73 -8.32
N ALA A 110 -5.78 21.70 -7.63
CA ALA A 110 -5.09 22.89 -7.15
C ALA A 110 -3.91 22.55 -6.21
N TYR A 111 -2.98 23.50 -6.11
CA TYR A 111 -1.83 23.34 -5.23
C TYR A 111 -2.26 23.29 -3.75
N PHE A 112 -1.81 22.26 -3.05
CA PHE A 112 -2.14 21.99 -1.63
C PHE A 112 -1.06 22.45 -0.65
N GLY A 113 0.11 22.83 -1.14
CA GLY A 113 1.29 23.10 -0.30
C GLY A 113 1.08 24.13 0.81
N GLY A 114 0.16 25.07 0.65
CA GLY A 114 -0.18 26.02 1.71
C GLY A 114 -0.76 25.38 2.98
N TYR A 115 -1.34 24.19 2.89
CA TYR A 115 -1.90 23.43 4.00
C TYR A 115 -0.86 22.62 4.77
N ILE A 116 0.30 22.40 4.19
CA ILE A 116 1.37 21.57 4.75
C ILE A 116 2.64 22.35 5.10
N THR A 117 2.58 23.68 5.12
CA THR A 117 3.69 24.50 5.59
C THR A 117 3.81 24.43 7.12
N GLY A 118 5.05 24.30 7.60
CA GLY A 118 5.38 24.13 9.01
C GLY A 118 6.22 22.89 9.25
N ASP A 119 6.41 22.53 10.50
CA ASP A 119 7.23 21.40 10.90
C ASP A 119 6.38 20.28 11.45
N VAL A 120 6.78 19.04 11.17
CA VAL A 120 6.18 17.82 11.75
C VAL A 120 7.31 16.93 12.22
N GLU A 121 7.29 16.57 13.50
CA GLU A 121 8.12 15.54 14.09
C GLU A 121 7.23 14.36 14.48
N ALA A 122 7.43 13.22 13.87
CA ALA A 122 6.76 11.98 14.21
C ALA A 122 7.73 11.09 14.98
N SER A 123 7.36 10.71 16.20
CA SER A 123 8.17 9.81 17.04
C SER A 123 7.77 8.35 16.88
N ASP A 124 6.49 8.11 16.61
CA ASP A 124 5.92 6.80 16.39
C ASP A 124 4.65 6.92 15.55
N PHE A 125 4.10 5.79 15.12
CA PHE A 125 2.88 5.77 14.32
C PHE A 125 1.69 6.38 15.09
N GLY A 126 1.18 7.50 14.56
CA GLY A 126 0.07 8.23 15.15
C GLY A 126 0.46 9.21 16.26
N GLU A 127 1.75 9.26 16.65
CA GLU A 127 2.28 10.27 17.57
C GLU A 127 3.13 11.27 16.81
N TYR A 128 2.80 12.54 16.95
CA TYR A 128 3.51 13.61 16.27
C TYR A 128 3.41 14.94 17.04
N GLN A 129 4.36 15.81 16.76
CA GLN A 129 4.28 17.24 17.10
C GLN A 129 4.28 18.02 15.79
N ALA A 130 3.44 19.02 15.68
CA ALA A 130 3.34 19.83 14.48
C ALA A 130 3.18 21.30 14.79
N SER A 131 3.69 22.18 13.92
CA SER A 131 3.56 23.62 13.98
C SER A 131 3.18 24.20 12.62
N GLY A 132 2.70 25.45 12.61
CA GLY A 132 2.30 26.12 11.36
C GLY A 132 0.99 25.57 10.78
N ASN A 133 0.79 25.73 9.46
CA ASN A 133 -0.45 25.32 8.79
C ASN A 133 -0.67 23.82 8.81
N VAL A 134 0.40 23.04 8.77
CA VAL A 134 0.29 21.57 8.83
C VAL A 134 -0.31 21.11 10.16
N ALA A 135 -0.08 21.82 11.26
CA ALA A 135 -0.73 21.52 12.54
C ALA A 135 -2.26 21.70 12.44
N ALA A 136 -2.73 22.76 11.79
CA ALA A 136 -4.17 22.96 11.56
C ALA A 136 -4.77 21.89 10.65
N THR A 137 -4.05 21.49 9.62
CA THR A 137 -4.45 20.40 8.71
C THR A 137 -4.56 19.07 9.46
N LEU A 138 -3.58 18.71 10.26
CA LEU A 138 -3.59 17.48 11.05
C LEU A 138 -4.67 17.51 12.15
N ASN A 139 -5.01 18.67 12.67
CA ASN A 139 -6.06 18.84 13.69
C ASN A 139 -7.48 18.89 13.11
N HIS A 140 -7.64 18.87 11.79
CA HIS A 140 -8.96 18.80 11.18
C HIS A 140 -9.67 17.51 11.57
N ASP A 141 -10.98 17.54 11.85
CA ASP A 141 -11.72 16.38 12.35
C ASP A 141 -11.62 15.16 11.46
N VAL A 142 -11.64 15.32 10.14
CA VAL A 142 -11.48 14.22 9.17
C VAL A 142 -10.06 13.66 9.20
N ALA A 143 -9.04 14.52 9.31
CA ALA A 143 -7.65 14.09 9.43
C ALA A 143 -7.42 13.30 10.72
N GLN A 144 -7.97 13.77 11.84
CA GLN A 144 -7.92 13.06 13.12
C GLN A 144 -8.66 11.71 13.06
N HIS A 145 -9.77 11.66 12.35
CA HIS A 145 -10.49 10.41 12.11
C HIS A 145 -9.64 9.42 11.32
N LEU A 146 -9.00 9.89 10.25
CA LEU A 146 -8.08 9.11 9.44
C LEU A 146 -6.89 8.55 10.24
N ILE A 147 -6.28 9.38 11.11
CA ILE A 147 -5.19 8.95 12.00
C ILE A 147 -5.66 7.79 12.89
N ARG A 148 -6.86 7.90 13.49
CA ARG A 148 -7.45 6.82 14.31
C ARG A 148 -7.68 5.54 13.51
N LEU A 149 -8.25 5.66 12.31
CA LEU A 149 -8.48 4.52 11.43
C LEU A 149 -7.18 3.83 11.01
N ASN A 150 -6.14 4.60 10.71
CA ASN A 150 -4.80 4.09 10.42
C ASN A 150 -4.23 3.29 11.59
N LYS A 151 -4.33 3.84 12.81
CA LYS A 151 -3.87 3.16 14.02
C LYS A 151 -4.56 1.82 14.22
N ILE A 152 -5.89 1.78 14.06
CA ILE A 152 -6.68 0.54 14.11
C ILE A 152 -6.25 -0.43 13.02
N ARG A 153 -6.17 0.01 11.77
CA ARG A 153 -5.83 -0.86 10.64
C ARG A 153 -4.42 -1.43 10.77
N GLN A 154 -3.47 -0.64 11.22
CA GLN A 154 -2.09 -1.09 11.42
C GLN A 154 -2.00 -2.14 12.52
N ALA A 155 -2.72 -1.96 13.61
CA ALA A 155 -2.70 -2.88 14.75
C ALA A 155 -3.42 -4.21 14.48
N VAL A 156 -4.32 -4.29 13.47
CA VAL A 156 -5.18 -5.46 13.25
C VAL A 156 -4.88 -6.13 11.90
N PRO A 157 -4.11 -7.24 11.88
CA PRO A 157 -3.76 -7.95 10.65
C PRO A 157 -4.98 -8.38 9.82
N ALA A 158 -6.08 -8.79 10.48
CA ALA A 158 -7.32 -9.16 9.79
C ALA A 158 -7.87 -8.01 8.93
N LEU A 159 -7.73 -6.75 9.34
CA LEU A 159 -8.18 -5.60 8.53
C LEU A 159 -7.28 -5.33 7.33
N ARG A 160 -5.99 -5.66 7.42
CA ARG A 160 -5.01 -5.41 6.35
C ARG A 160 -4.99 -6.52 5.30
N LYS A 161 -5.10 -7.78 5.73
CA LYS A 161 -4.83 -8.97 4.91
C LYS A 161 -5.98 -9.97 4.89
N GLY A 162 -7.01 -9.77 5.74
CA GLY A 162 -8.07 -10.75 5.95
C GLY A 162 -9.14 -10.73 4.87
N GLN A 163 -9.79 -11.86 4.73
CA GLN A 163 -11.05 -11.98 4.00
C GLN A 163 -12.19 -11.43 4.85
N TRP A 164 -13.28 -11.07 4.21
CA TRP A 164 -14.47 -10.56 4.88
C TRP A 164 -15.67 -11.47 4.65
N THR A 165 -16.61 -11.43 5.58
CA THR A 165 -17.93 -12.04 5.43
C THR A 165 -18.97 -11.25 6.24
N ASP A 166 -20.20 -11.22 5.77
CA ASP A 166 -21.35 -10.70 6.52
C ASP A 166 -22.25 -11.83 7.06
N GLU A 167 -21.85 -13.07 6.91
CA GLU A 167 -22.57 -14.20 7.51
C GLU A 167 -22.64 -14.07 9.03
N GLY A 168 -23.86 -14.18 9.57
CA GLY A 168 -24.11 -14.00 11.00
C GLY A 168 -23.84 -12.58 11.48
N CYS A 169 -23.97 -11.56 10.62
CA CYS A 169 -23.86 -10.15 10.99
C CYS A 169 -25.22 -9.47 10.81
N ALA A 170 -25.78 -8.94 11.89
CA ALA A 170 -27.02 -8.16 11.88
C ALA A 170 -26.70 -6.73 12.33
N ALA A 171 -26.58 -5.81 11.38
CA ALA A 171 -26.36 -4.39 11.68
C ALA A 171 -27.63 -3.75 12.23
N ASN A 172 -27.45 -2.84 13.19
CA ASN A 172 -28.51 -2.00 13.71
C ASN A 172 -28.30 -0.56 13.22
N GLY A 173 -28.88 -0.25 12.07
CA GLY A 173 -28.84 1.08 11.48
C GLY A 173 -27.60 1.40 10.60
N GLY A 174 -26.69 0.44 10.41
CA GLY A 174 -25.46 0.67 9.65
C GLY A 174 -24.98 -0.56 8.88
N ILE A 175 -23.68 -0.78 8.90
CA ILE A 175 -23.00 -1.89 8.21
C ILE A 175 -22.30 -2.76 9.25
N ALA A 176 -22.33 -4.09 9.08
CA ALA A 176 -21.61 -5.03 9.94
C ALA A 176 -20.98 -6.14 9.11
N PHE A 177 -19.74 -6.49 9.44
CA PHE A 177 -19.00 -7.58 8.79
C PHE A 177 -17.90 -8.11 9.72
N LYS A 178 -17.40 -9.27 9.38
CA LYS A 178 -16.28 -9.95 10.04
C LYS A 178 -15.06 -9.92 9.15
N ARG A 179 -13.87 -9.88 9.73
CA ARG A 179 -12.59 -9.98 9.05
C ARG A 179 -11.75 -11.08 9.69
N ALA A 180 -11.12 -11.92 8.88
CA ALA A 180 -10.31 -13.04 9.37
C ALA A 180 -9.02 -13.18 8.57
N TYR A 181 -7.90 -13.31 9.28
CA TYR A 181 -6.58 -13.60 8.71
C TYR A 181 -5.75 -14.38 9.73
N LYS A 182 -5.46 -15.66 9.44
CA LYS A 182 -4.79 -16.56 10.38
C LYS A 182 -5.50 -16.54 11.75
N ASP A 183 -4.77 -16.21 12.80
CA ASP A 183 -5.29 -16.12 14.17
C ASP A 183 -5.93 -14.76 14.49
N SER A 184 -5.76 -13.77 13.62
CA SER A 184 -6.37 -12.44 13.77
C SER A 184 -7.83 -12.48 13.31
N TYR A 185 -8.74 -12.05 14.17
CA TYR A 185 -10.18 -12.01 13.90
C TYR A 185 -10.80 -10.74 14.44
N ALA A 186 -11.54 -10.05 13.61
CA ALA A 186 -12.17 -8.79 13.96
C ALA A 186 -13.64 -8.74 13.54
N LEU A 187 -14.46 -8.12 14.40
CA LEU A 187 -15.85 -7.76 14.14
C LEU A 187 -15.92 -6.26 13.93
N VAL A 188 -16.59 -5.83 12.87
CA VAL A 188 -16.69 -4.40 12.52
C VAL A 188 -18.16 -4.00 12.42
N ALA A 189 -18.53 -2.94 13.14
CA ALA A 189 -19.82 -2.29 13.02
C ALA A 189 -19.60 -0.81 12.67
N LEU A 190 -20.24 -0.34 11.62
CA LEU A 190 -20.14 1.02 11.09
C LEU A 190 -21.50 1.70 11.16
N ASN A 191 -21.53 2.99 11.56
CA ASN A 191 -22.71 3.85 11.68
C ASN A 191 -23.76 3.40 12.71
N GLY A 192 -23.44 2.42 13.54
CA GLY A 192 -24.37 1.92 14.56
C GLY A 192 -23.85 0.66 15.23
N GLY A 193 -24.69 0.05 16.05
CA GLY A 193 -24.42 -1.23 16.68
C GLY A 193 -24.64 -2.42 15.74
N ALA A 194 -24.31 -3.62 16.23
CA ALA A 194 -24.54 -4.86 15.50
C ALA A 194 -24.58 -6.07 16.43
N THR A 195 -25.23 -7.12 15.97
CA THR A 195 -25.13 -8.46 16.57
C THR A 195 -24.38 -9.38 15.60
N PHE A 196 -23.37 -10.06 16.14
CA PHE A 196 -22.56 -11.06 15.44
C PHE A 196 -22.79 -12.44 16.04
N THR A 197 -23.16 -13.42 15.24
CA THR A 197 -23.32 -14.83 15.63
C THR A 197 -22.17 -15.67 15.08
N ASP A 198 -22.03 -16.88 15.58
CA ASP A 198 -21.01 -17.84 15.12
C ASP A 198 -19.57 -17.28 15.21
N CYS A 199 -19.32 -16.47 16.23
CA CYS A 199 -18.00 -15.93 16.49
C CYS A 199 -17.09 -17.02 17.08
N PRO A 200 -15.83 -17.15 16.63
CA PRO A 200 -14.85 -18.03 17.27
C PRO A 200 -14.72 -17.74 18.77
N ALA A 201 -14.58 -18.81 19.57
CA ALA A 201 -14.44 -18.67 21.02
C ALA A 201 -13.22 -17.78 21.37
N GLY A 202 -13.39 -16.92 22.36
CA GLY A 202 -12.35 -15.98 22.81
C GLY A 202 -12.96 -14.76 23.48
N THR A 203 -12.10 -13.84 23.87
CA THR A 203 -12.48 -12.52 24.37
C THR A 203 -12.30 -11.50 23.27
N TYR A 204 -13.30 -10.69 23.01
CA TYR A 204 -13.30 -9.63 22.02
C TYR A 204 -13.23 -8.28 22.71
N THR A 205 -12.23 -7.49 22.39
CA THR A 205 -12.08 -6.13 22.92
C THR A 205 -12.44 -5.11 21.85
N ASP A 206 -13.34 -4.20 22.15
CA ASP A 206 -13.63 -3.05 21.31
C ASP A 206 -12.48 -2.03 21.41
N LEU A 207 -11.76 -1.82 20.35
CA LEU A 207 -10.61 -0.92 20.29
C LEU A 207 -10.98 0.56 20.49
N VAL A 208 -12.26 0.91 20.34
CA VAL A 208 -12.77 2.27 20.54
C VAL A 208 -13.13 2.54 21.99
N THR A 209 -13.81 1.58 22.65
CA THR A 209 -14.34 1.75 24.01
C THR A 209 -13.51 1.05 25.09
N GLY A 210 -12.69 0.07 24.71
CA GLY A 210 -12.02 -0.83 25.63
C GLY A 210 -12.92 -1.93 26.22
N LYS A 211 -14.23 -1.90 25.93
CA LYS A 211 -15.19 -2.88 26.45
C LYS A 211 -14.91 -4.26 25.91
N THR A 212 -15.02 -5.28 26.75
CA THR A 212 -14.81 -6.67 26.38
C THR A 212 -16.12 -7.43 26.27
N TYR A 213 -16.11 -8.44 25.40
CA TYR A 213 -17.24 -9.31 25.11
C TYR A 213 -16.74 -10.74 25.03
N THR A 214 -17.57 -11.70 25.42
CA THR A 214 -17.27 -13.14 25.36
C THR A 214 -18.46 -13.90 24.80
N GLY A 215 -18.19 -15.05 24.20
CA GLY A 215 -19.22 -15.92 23.65
C GLY A 215 -19.23 -16.01 22.14
N SER A 216 -20.08 -16.87 21.60
CA SER A 216 -20.26 -17.05 20.15
C SER A 216 -21.24 -16.05 19.53
N THR A 217 -22.03 -15.37 20.36
CA THR A 217 -22.91 -14.27 19.95
C THR A 217 -22.49 -13.01 20.69
N ILE A 218 -22.17 -11.98 19.95
CA ILE A 218 -21.67 -10.70 20.47
C ILE A 218 -22.58 -9.58 19.99
N THR A 219 -23.19 -8.85 20.91
CA THR A 219 -24.00 -7.67 20.58
C THR A 219 -23.26 -6.42 21.02
N VAL A 220 -22.98 -5.57 20.05
CA VAL A 220 -22.35 -4.26 20.22
C VAL A 220 -23.45 -3.22 20.19
N ASP A 221 -23.64 -2.53 21.30
CA ASP A 221 -24.53 -1.38 21.38
C ASP A 221 -23.71 -0.11 21.12
N ALA A 222 -24.10 0.62 20.09
CA ALA A 222 -23.47 1.87 19.69
C ALA A 222 -24.49 2.82 19.09
N PRO A 223 -24.39 4.14 19.34
CA PRO A 223 -25.31 5.09 18.75
C PRO A 223 -25.17 5.14 17.24
N ASN A 224 -26.27 5.43 16.54
CA ASN A 224 -26.31 5.59 15.09
C ASN A 224 -25.75 6.94 14.69
N ASN A 225 -24.45 7.03 14.55
CA ASN A 225 -23.76 8.22 14.11
C ASN A 225 -23.00 7.95 12.80
N GLN A 226 -23.16 8.86 11.86
CA GLN A 226 -22.45 8.79 10.59
C GLN A 226 -20.93 8.87 10.80
N GLY A 227 -20.21 7.93 10.22
CA GLY A 227 -18.75 7.81 10.33
C GLY A 227 -18.26 6.98 11.52
N GLN A 228 -19.13 6.73 12.52
CA GLN A 228 -18.77 5.94 13.68
C GLN A 228 -18.39 4.51 13.27
N VAL A 229 -17.37 3.98 13.93
CA VAL A 229 -16.96 2.58 13.78
C VAL A 229 -16.68 1.94 15.13
N ARG A 230 -17.00 0.66 15.24
CA ARG A 230 -16.56 -0.24 16.31
C ARG A 230 -15.76 -1.36 15.68
N VAL A 231 -14.61 -1.65 16.26
CA VAL A 231 -13.74 -2.75 15.85
C VAL A 231 -13.42 -3.58 17.06
N LEU A 232 -13.99 -4.78 17.12
CA LEU A 232 -13.77 -5.72 18.21
C LEU A 232 -12.76 -6.76 17.75
N VAL A 233 -11.66 -6.87 18.46
CA VAL A 233 -10.58 -7.80 18.11
C VAL A 233 -10.51 -8.93 19.09
N LYS A 234 -10.48 -10.15 18.55
CA LYS A 234 -10.40 -11.38 19.34
C LYS A 234 -9.04 -11.49 20.06
N ASP A 235 -9.09 -11.80 21.35
CA ASP A 235 -7.94 -12.03 22.22
C ASP A 235 -6.92 -10.86 22.25
N TRP A 236 -7.42 -9.64 22.04
CA TRP A 236 -6.64 -8.42 22.14
C TRP A 236 -6.05 -8.23 23.54
N LYS A 237 -4.76 -7.91 23.62
CA LYS A 237 -4.02 -7.83 24.89
C LYS A 237 -4.11 -6.46 25.58
N GLY A 238 -4.49 -5.43 24.85
CA GLY A 238 -4.69 -4.08 25.37
C GLY A 238 -6.15 -3.76 25.68
N GLY A 239 -6.39 -2.54 26.09
CA GLY A 239 -7.73 -1.97 26.25
C GLY A 239 -8.15 -1.16 25.02
N LYS A 240 -8.64 0.05 25.24
CA LYS A 240 -8.95 1.02 24.19
C LYS A 240 -7.68 1.40 23.42
N LEU A 241 -7.71 1.38 22.09
CA LEU A 241 -6.55 1.67 21.25
C LEU A 241 -6.48 3.13 20.79
N ILE A 242 -7.63 3.77 20.66
CA ILE A 242 -7.72 5.13 20.12
C ILE A 242 -8.48 6.04 21.07
N GLU A 243 -8.20 7.36 21.00
CA GLU A 243 -8.97 8.35 21.71
C GLU A 243 -10.28 8.67 20.99
N ASP A 244 -11.27 9.15 21.75
CA ASP A 244 -12.52 9.63 21.20
C ASP A 244 -12.29 10.85 20.31
N GLY A 245 -13.18 11.05 19.33
CA GLY A 245 -13.11 12.16 18.41
C GLY A 245 -14.45 12.46 17.77
N ALA A 246 -14.51 13.45 16.90
CA ALA A 246 -15.74 13.96 16.32
C ALA A 246 -16.63 12.87 15.67
N PHE A 247 -16.01 11.88 15.05
CA PHE A 247 -16.73 10.79 14.37
C PHE A 247 -16.60 9.45 15.08
N ILE A 248 -15.38 9.08 15.51
CA ILE A 248 -15.18 7.91 16.37
C ILE A 248 -15.28 8.34 17.80
N TYR A 249 -16.38 8.04 18.46
CA TYR A 249 -16.57 8.35 19.85
C TYR A 249 -17.31 7.23 20.58
N ALA A 250 -17.14 7.19 21.89
CA ALA A 250 -17.90 6.36 22.79
C ALA A 250 -18.46 7.26 23.90
N SER A 251 -19.73 7.02 24.30
CA SER A 251 -20.23 7.68 25.50
C SER A 251 -19.51 7.12 26.73
N ALA A 252 -19.43 7.89 27.80
CA ALA A 252 -18.82 7.45 29.06
C ALA A 252 -19.40 6.11 29.57
N ALA A 253 -20.69 5.86 29.33
CA ALA A 253 -21.36 4.61 29.68
C ALA A 253 -20.89 3.39 28.84
N GLN A 254 -20.25 3.62 27.69
CA GLN A 254 -19.73 2.56 26.83
C GLN A 254 -18.24 2.27 27.10
N HIS A 255 -17.56 3.11 27.85
CA HIS A 255 -16.19 2.86 28.28
C HIS A 255 -16.16 1.83 29.40
N GLN A 256 -15.24 0.91 29.36
CA GLN A 256 -15.02 -0.07 30.41
C GLN A 256 -14.03 0.49 31.44
N GLY A 257 -14.53 1.29 32.40
CA GLY A 257 -13.69 1.88 33.42
C GLY A 257 -12.61 2.80 32.85
N ASP A 258 -11.60 3.06 33.64
CA ASP A 258 -10.44 3.89 33.25
C ASP A 258 -9.39 3.09 32.44
N GLN A 259 -9.82 2.09 31.70
CA GLN A 259 -8.90 1.35 30.86
C GLN A 259 -8.44 2.23 29.71
N THR A 260 -7.41 2.99 30.01
CA THR A 260 -6.57 3.55 28.98
C THR A 260 -5.72 2.43 28.39
N TYR A 261 -5.34 2.59 27.16
CA TYR A 261 -4.40 1.76 26.45
C TYR A 261 -2.98 1.89 27.06
N ASP A 262 -2.83 1.55 28.30
CA ASP A 262 -1.55 1.53 28.99
C ASP A 262 -0.76 0.29 28.55
N GLY A 263 0.44 0.45 28.10
CA GLY A 263 1.22 -0.66 27.49
C GLY A 263 0.84 -1.01 26.06
N GLN A 264 0.24 -0.09 25.42
CA GLN A 264 -0.39 -0.20 24.12
C GLN A 264 0.53 -0.45 23.00
N GLU A 265 1.69 0.12 23.04
CA GLU A 265 2.71 -0.12 22.05
C GLU A 265 3.07 -1.60 22.02
N GLU A 266 3.24 -2.23 23.17
CA GLU A 266 3.42 -3.68 23.23
C GLU A 266 2.21 -4.46 22.75
N ALA A 267 1.00 -4.06 23.15
CA ALA A 267 -0.22 -4.71 22.70
C ALA A 267 -0.46 -4.47 21.21
N GLY A 268 -0.17 -3.25 20.72
CA GLY A 268 -0.22 -2.91 19.31
C GLY A 268 0.85 -3.66 18.51
N THR A 269 2.06 -3.75 19.01
CA THR A 269 3.17 -4.49 18.37
C THR A 269 2.94 -6.00 18.40
N THR A 270 2.29 -6.52 19.42
CA THR A 270 1.93 -7.96 19.48
C THR A 270 0.94 -8.35 18.39
N TRP A 271 0.13 -7.39 17.92
CA TRP A 271 -0.89 -7.60 16.89
C TRP A 271 -0.49 -7.05 15.53
N ILE A 272 0.55 -6.24 15.44
CA ILE A 272 1.22 -5.92 14.20
C ILE A 272 1.98 -7.17 13.80
N GLU A 273 1.55 -7.84 12.77
CA GLU A 273 2.33 -8.91 12.18
C GLU A 273 3.69 -8.32 11.81
N GLU A 274 4.75 -8.79 12.45
CA GLU A 274 6.11 -8.47 11.98
C GLU A 274 6.15 -8.68 10.48
N ALA A 275 6.70 -7.72 9.76
CA ALA A 275 6.82 -7.85 8.31
C ALA A 275 7.43 -9.24 8.06
N PRO A 276 6.79 -10.10 7.27
CA PRO A 276 7.24 -11.47 7.12
C PRO A 276 8.69 -11.42 6.69
N ILE A 277 9.57 -12.09 7.45
CA ILE A 277 11.00 -12.18 7.12
C ILE A 277 11.09 -12.58 5.65
N GLN A 278 11.54 -11.65 4.83
CA GLN A 278 11.64 -11.89 3.40
C GLN A 278 12.74 -12.93 3.15
N PRO A 279 12.56 -13.78 2.13
CA PRO A 279 13.61 -14.69 1.76
C PRO A 279 14.92 -13.94 1.53
N ALA A 280 15.99 -14.37 2.20
CA ALA A 280 17.31 -13.78 2.03
C ALA A 280 17.72 -13.79 0.55
N SER A 281 18.33 -12.71 0.09
CA SER A 281 18.76 -12.56 -1.31
C SER A 281 19.96 -11.65 -1.43
N VAL A 282 20.73 -11.83 -2.50
CA VAL A 282 21.72 -10.85 -2.96
C VAL A 282 21.22 -10.26 -4.26
N SER A 283 21.09 -8.96 -4.32
CA SER A 283 20.85 -8.23 -5.57
C SER A 283 22.14 -7.74 -6.17
N LEU A 284 22.29 -7.90 -7.47
CA LEU A 284 23.43 -7.40 -8.24
C LEU A 284 22.94 -6.34 -9.25
N SER A 285 23.59 -5.19 -9.27
CA SER A 285 23.28 -4.12 -10.22
C SER A 285 24.56 -3.62 -10.91
N PRO A 286 24.67 -3.81 -12.23
CA PRO A 286 23.75 -4.53 -13.13
C PRO A 286 23.68 -6.03 -12.83
N ALA A 287 22.54 -6.65 -13.16
CA ALA A 287 22.24 -8.06 -12.90
C ALA A 287 22.83 -9.00 -13.97
N GLY A 288 24.02 -8.72 -14.45
CA GLY A 288 24.67 -9.46 -15.53
C GLY A 288 24.53 -8.79 -16.90
N GLY A 289 24.98 -9.48 -17.94
CA GLY A 289 24.88 -9.06 -19.32
C GLY A 289 26.21 -8.70 -19.99
N SER A 290 26.14 -8.07 -21.15
CA SER A 290 27.30 -7.69 -21.93
C SER A 290 27.71 -6.24 -21.66
N PHE A 291 28.99 -5.97 -21.61
CA PHE A 291 29.52 -4.62 -21.45
C PHE A 291 30.61 -4.32 -22.50
N ARG A 292 30.73 -3.04 -22.89
CA ARG A 292 31.62 -2.56 -23.96
C ARG A 292 32.77 -1.68 -23.45
N THR A 293 32.73 -1.35 -22.16
CA THR A 293 33.78 -0.60 -21.46
C THR A 293 34.93 -1.50 -21.06
N ASN A 294 36.01 -0.91 -20.59
CA ASN A 294 37.17 -1.72 -20.14
C ASN A 294 36.77 -2.58 -18.94
N THR A 295 35.98 -2.01 -18.03
CA THR A 295 35.41 -2.66 -16.85
C THR A 295 33.95 -2.27 -16.68
N VAL A 296 33.19 -3.05 -15.95
CA VAL A 296 31.85 -2.71 -15.44
C VAL A 296 31.89 -2.73 -13.91
N THR A 297 31.34 -1.70 -13.29
CA THR A 297 31.17 -1.65 -11.84
C THR A 297 29.86 -2.32 -11.47
N VAL A 298 29.91 -3.24 -10.54
CA VAL A 298 28.76 -3.99 -10.03
C VAL A 298 28.57 -3.68 -8.57
N THR A 299 27.34 -3.39 -8.17
CA THR A 299 26.94 -3.24 -6.77
C THR A 299 26.26 -4.53 -6.31
N ALA A 300 26.75 -5.15 -5.25
CA ALA A 300 26.11 -6.25 -4.56
C ALA A 300 25.47 -5.76 -3.28
N THR A 301 24.21 -6.07 -3.05
CA THR A 301 23.46 -5.71 -1.84
C THR A 301 22.86 -6.97 -1.24
N LEU A 302 23.17 -7.24 0.02
CA LEU A 302 22.52 -8.29 0.80
C LEU A 302 21.23 -7.75 1.43
N SER A 303 20.14 -8.49 1.34
CA SER A 303 18.87 -8.12 1.96
C SER A 303 19.00 -7.89 3.45
N GLU A 304 18.21 -6.99 4.02
CA GLU A 304 18.23 -6.63 5.45
C GLU A 304 17.89 -7.82 6.34
N ASP A 305 16.97 -8.67 5.90
CA ASP A 305 16.52 -9.87 6.62
C ASP A 305 17.51 -11.05 6.55
N ALA A 306 18.64 -10.88 5.87
CA ALA A 306 19.65 -11.94 5.80
C ALA A 306 20.45 -12.00 7.10
N VAL A 307 20.80 -13.22 7.52
CA VAL A 307 21.74 -13.49 8.61
C VAL A 307 23.17 -13.58 8.08
N SER A 308 23.32 -14.11 6.87
CA SER A 308 24.62 -14.22 6.21
C SER A 308 24.47 -14.23 4.69
N GLY A 309 25.49 -13.77 4.01
CA GLY A 309 25.57 -13.82 2.57
C GLY A 309 26.95 -13.45 2.06
N TRP A 310 27.25 -13.86 0.85
CA TRP A 310 28.52 -13.58 0.19
C TRP A 310 28.33 -13.53 -1.32
N TYR A 311 29.29 -12.93 -2.00
CA TYR A 311 29.48 -13.11 -3.44
C TYR A 311 30.88 -13.62 -3.76
N GLN A 312 31.04 -14.19 -4.95
CA GLN A 312 32.33 -14.67 -5.44
C GLN A 312 32.44 -14.44 -6.95
N ILE A 313 33.45 -13.72 -7.35
CA ILE A 313 33.81 -13.61 -8.77
C ILE A 313 34.60 -14.86 -9.16
N GLU A 314 34.31 -15.42 -10.31
CA GLU A 314 35.02 -16.57 -10.85
C GLU A 314 36.53 -16.39 -10.81
N GLY A 315 37.22 -17.35 -10.17
CA GLY A 315 38.68 -17.33 -9.96
C GLY A 315 39.14 -16.44 -8.79
N GLN A 316 38.26 -15.88 -7.99
CA GLN A 316 38.58 -15.07 -6.80
C GLN A 316 38.04 -15.68 -5.52
N ASN A 317 38.48 -15.18 -4.38
CA ASN A 317 37.93 -15.57 -3.07
C ASN A 317 36.52 -15.06 -2.86
N LYS A 318 35.77 -15.72 -1.98
CA LYS A 318 34.47 -15.24 -1.50
C LYS A 318 34.66 -13.94 -0.71
N VAL A 319 33.68 -13.06 -0.87
CA VAL A 319 33.58 -11.80 -0.13
C VAL A 319 32.27 -11.80 0.63
N ASP A 320 32.37 -11.76 1.94
CA ASP A 320 31.19 -11.70 2.81
C ASP A 320 30.50 -10.35 2.69
N LEU A 321 29.17 -10.37 2.75
CA LEU A 321 28.32 -9.20 2.70
C LEU A 321 27.69 -8.94 4.07
N THR A 322 27.51 -7.69 4.41
CA THR A 322 26.79 -7.27 5.62
C THR A 322 25.32 -7.05 5.28
N PRO A 323 24.36 -7.58 6.07
CA PRO A 323 22.93 -7.34 5.87
C PRO A 323 22.59 -5.87 5.72
N GLY A 324 21.74 -5.53 4.75
CA GLY A 324 21.31 -4.17 4.45
C GLY A 324 22.40 -3.25 3.88
N LYS A 325 23.60 -3.76 3.60
CA LYS A 325 24.72 -2.97 3.05
C LYS A 325 25.05 -3.38 1.62
N SER A 326 25.56 -2.40 0.89
CA SER A 326 26.03 -2.58 -0.49
C SER A 326 27.54 -2.51 -0.56
N VAL A 327 28.10 -3.35 -1.41
CA VAL A 327 29.55 -3.37 -1.74
C VAL A 327 29.67 -3.25 -3.25
N THR A 328 30.66 -2.48 -3.72
CA THR A 328 30.96 -2.34 -5.14
C THR A 328 32.23 -3.07 -5.51
N PHE A 329 32.25 -3.67 -6.68
CA PHE A 329 33.44 -4.28 -7.28
C PHE A 329 33.44 -4.11 -8.79
N THR A 330 34.54 -4.38 -9.46
CA THR A 330 34.68 -4.25 -10.90
C THR A 330 34.94 -5.60 -11.56
N ILE A 331 34.37 -5.77 -12.74
CA ILE A 331 34.61 -6.91 -13.63
C ILE A 331 35.13 -6.38 -14.95
N GLY A 332 36.08 -7.08 -15.57
CA GLY A 332 36.55 -6.73 -16.91
C GLY A 332 38.05 -6.49 -16.99
N GLU A 333 38.71 -6.22 -15.88
CA GLU A 333 40.17 -6.07 -15.85
C GLU A 333 40.86 -7.38 -16.31
N GLY A 334 41.76 -7.26 -17.28
CA GLY A 334 42.44 -8.42 -17.88
C GLY A 334 41.58 -9.35 -18.74
N MET A 335 40.28 -9.04 -18.93
CA MET A 335 39.41 -9.83 -19.81
C MET A 335 39.62 -9.46 -21.30
N ASN A 336 39.75 -10.47 -22.13
CA ASN A 336 39.67 -10.34 -23.59
C ASN A 336 38.22 -10.20 -24.05
N PHE A 337 37.99 -9.70 -25.26
CA PHE A 337 36.67 -9.68 -25.88
C PHE A 337 36.12 -11.09 -26.04
N LYS A 338 34.81 -11.23 -25.86
CA LYS A 338 34.05 -12.49 -25.82
C LYS A 338 34.32 -13.38 -24.58
N GLN A 339 35.19 -12.96 -23.68
CA GLN A 339 35.30 -13.64 -22.38
C GLN A 339 34.10 -13.30 -21.48
N THR A 340 33.71 -14.30 -20.72
CA THR A 340 32.64 -14.20 -19.71
C THR A 340 33.25 -14.51 -18.34
N LYS A 341 32.86 -13.74 -17.34
CA LYS A 341 33.08 -14.08 -15.92
C LYS A 341 31.75 -14.21 -15.21
N THR A 342 31.65 -15.22 -14.36
CA THR A 342 30.49 -15.50 -13.53
C THR A 342 30.70 -14.95 -12.13
N VAL A 343 29.65 -14.34 -11.60
CA VAL A 343 29.55 -13.98 -10.19
C VAL A 343 28.50 -14.88 -9.56
N THR A 344 28.92 -15.68 -8.61
CA THR A 344 28.02 -16.48 -7.78
C THR A 344 27.74 -15.76 -6.47
N TRP A 345 26.58 -15.98 -5.90
CA TRP A 345 26.21 -15.42 -4.64
C TRP A 345 25.40 -16.41 -3.79
N TYR A 346 25.36 -16.13 -2.50
CA TYR A 346 24.64 -16.91 -1.50
C TYR A 346 24.04 -15.97 -0.47
N ALA A 347 22.84 -16.27 0.00
CA ALA A 347 22.17 -15.57 1.09
C ALA A 347 21.38 -16.56 1.94
N LYS A 348 21.37 -16.34 3.25
CA LYS A 348 20.64 -17.19 4.20
C LYS A 348 20.03 -16.36 5.31
N ASN A 349 18.83 -16.77 5.72
CA ASN A 349 18.20 -16.44 6.99
C ASN A 349 17.45 -17.66 7.54
N ASP A 350 16.71 -17.48 8.63
CA ASP A 350 15.96 -18.58 9.28
C ASP A 350 14.81 -19.13 8.42
N LYS A 351 14.40 -18.39 7.40
CA LYS A 351 13.27 -18.75 6.52
C LYS A 351 13.72 -19.25 5.15
N SER A 352 14.96 -19.00 4.76
CA SER A 352 15.42 -19.34 3.42
C SER A 352 16.92 -19.44 3.31
N GLU A 353 17.35 -20.28 2.39
CA GLU A 353 18.72 -20.39 1.91
C GLU A 353 18.66 -20.33 0.38
N LYS A 354 19.35 -19.36 -0.20
CA LYS A 354 19.34 -19.11 -1.64
C LYS A 354 20.73 -18.89 -2.18
N ASN A 355 20.94 -19.32 -3.38
CA ASN A 355 22.12 -19.02 -4.17
C ASN A 355 21.73 -18.68 -5.60
N GLY A 356 22.63 -18.08 -6.32
CA GLY A 356 22.43 -17.75 -7.71
C GLY A 356 23.74 -17.36 -8.39
N SER A 357 23.64 -17.12 -9.67
CA SER A 357 24.77 -16.66 -10.47
C SER A 357 24.31 -15.73 -11.58
N VAL A 358 25.20 -14.79 -11.92
CA VAL A 358 25.03 -13.92 -13.10
C VAL A 358 26.33 -13.90 -13.88
N SER A 359 26.23 -13.68 -15.17
CA SER A 359 27.40 -13.64 -16.04
C SER A 359 27.59 -12.29 -16.70
N PHE A 360 28.84 -11.87 -16.82
CA PHE A 360 29.24 -10.62 -17.48
C PHE A 360 30.17 -10.93 -18.64
N THR A 361 29.79 -10.55 -19.84
CA THR A 361 30.55 -10.80 -21.06
C THR A 361 31.13 -9.50 -21.61
N LYS A 362 32.44 -9.45 -21.79
CA LYS A 362 33.12 -8.30 -22.42
C LYS A 362 32.98 -8.42 -23.94
N VAL A 363 32.35 -7.42 -24.54
CA VAL A 363 32.17 -7.38 -26.00
C VAL A 363 32.99 -6.25 -26.62
N ASP A 364 33.42 -6.47 -27.84
CA ASP A 364 34.14 -5.45 -28.59
C ASP A 364 33.24 -4.21 -28.83
N PRO A 365 33.66 -3.01 -28.39
CA PRO A 365 32.86 -1.81 -28.60
C PRO A 365 32.65 -1.49 -30.10
N ASN A 366 33.52 -2.00 -30.97
CA ASN A 366 33.44 -1.80 -32.42
C ASN A 366 32.74 -2.97 -33.15
N ALA A 367 32.29 -3.98 -32.43
CA ALA A 367 31.57 -5.09 -33.05
C ALA A 367 30.27 -4.60 -33.70
N SER A 368 30.06 -4.99 -34.94
CA SER A 368 28.80 -4.76 -35.66
C SER A 368 27.68 -5.64 -35.09
N ILE A 369 26.49 -5.10 -35.06
CA ILE A 369 25.27 -5.85 -34.72
C ILE A 369 24.55 -6.15 -36.04
N THR A 370 24.34 -7.42 -36.34
CA THR A 370 23.49 -7.84 -37.45
C THR A 370 22.11 -8.20 -36.89
N VAL A 371 21.09 -7.55 -37.41
CA VAL A 371 19.69 -7.81 -37.04
C VAL A 371 19.02 -8.55 -38.20
N TYR A 372 18.52 -9.75 -37.95
CA TYR A 372 17.73 -10.50 -38.88
C TYR A 372 16.25 -10.39 -38.51
N VAL A 373 15.43 -9.95 -39.44
CA VAL A 373 13.97 -9.88 -39.27
C VAL A 373 13.31 -10.73 -40.35
N LYS A 374 12.46 -11.67 -39.93
CA LYS A 374 11.60 -12.40 -40.85
C LYS A 374 10.25 -11.69 -40.93
N ALA A 375 9.95 -11.11 -42.06
CA ALA A 375 8.70 -10.42 -42.34
C ALA A 375 8.24 -10.70 -43.78
N ASP A 376 6.94 -10.59 -44.01
CA ASP A 376 6.35 -10.82 -45.36
C ASP A 376 6.67 -9.65 -46.31
N ASN A 377 6.94 -8.48 -45.78
CA ASN A 377 7.38 -7.29 -46.53
C ASN A 377 8.62 -6.73 -45.88
N ALA A 378 9.46 -6.00 -46.63
CA ALA A 378 10.66 -5.38 -46.12
C ALA A 378 10.32 -4.40 -44.96
N PRO A 379 10.69 -4.72 -43.72
CA PRO A 379 10.42 -3.86 -42.59
C PRO A 379 11.32 -2.63 -42.61
N THR A 380 10.93 -1.59 -41.88
CA THR A 380 11.80 -0.45 -41.59
C THR A 380 12.46 -0.64 -40.22
N ILE A 381 13.71 -0.22 -40.11
CA ILE A 381 14.44 -0.17 -38.85
C ILE A 381 14.71 1.28 -38.47
N TYR A 382 14.35 1.66 -37.24
CA TYR A 382 14.68 2.93 -36.64
C TYR A 382 15.59 2.71 -35.44
N ALA A 383 16.78 3.31 -35.48
CA ALA A 383 17.75 3.20 -34.40
C ALA A 383 18.30 4.57 -34.02
N TRP A 384 18.46 4.78 -32.72
CA TRP A 384 19.02 6.02 -32.20
C TRP A 384 19.89 5.78 -30.97
N VAL A 385 20.74 6.74 -30.64
CA VAL A 385 21.44 6.80 -29.37
C VAL A 385 20.63 7.70 -28.44
N PRO A 386 20.18 7.19 -27.25
CA PRO A 386 19.48 8.02 -26.28
C PRO A 386 20.33 9.20 -25.82
N GLY A 387 19.73 10.38 -25.67
CA GLY A 387 20.39 11.60 -25.23
C GLY A 387 19.53 12.83 -25.50
N LYS A 388 20.05 14.01 -25.17
CA LYS A 388 19.39 15.28 -25.51
C LYS A 388 20.39 16.18 -26.25
N PRO A 389 20.27 16.34 -27.57
CA PRO A 389 19.32 15.66 -28.46
C PRO A 389 19.69 14.20 -28.72
N ALA A 390 18.70 13.39 -29.05
CA ALA A 390 18.92 12.03 -29.48
C ALA A 390 19.65 12.00 -30.82
N LYS A 391 20.66 11.11 -30.96
CA LYS A 391 21.36 10.94 -32.22
C LYS A 391 20.71 9.82 -33.01
N GLU A 392 20.09 10.15 -34.13
CA GLU A 392 19.51 9.17 -35.05
C GLU A 392 20.64 8.45 -35.84
N LEU A 393 20.54 7.15 -35.92
CA LEU A 393 21.51 6.29 -36.63
C LEU A 393 21.01 5.83 -37.99
N THR A 394 19.70 5.78 -38.19
CA THR A 394 19.06 5.27 -39.41
C THR A 394 18.24 6.32 -40.16
N GLY A 395 18.44 7.61 -39.84
CA GLY A 395 17.68 8.73 -40.40
C GLY A 395 16.45 9.08 -39.54
N ALA A 396 15.61 9.99 -40.05
CA ALA A 396 14.41 10.47 -39.36
C ALA A 396 13.39 9.33 -39.10
N TRP A 397 12.44 9.61 -38.25
CA TRP A 397 11.37 8.66 -37.90
C TRP A 397 10.71 8.01 -39.13
N HIS A 398 10.46 6.79 -39.06
CA HIS A 398 10.24 5.64 -39.87
C HIS A 398 11.54 4.87 -40.23
N GLY A 399 12.73 5.45 -40.02
CA GLY A 399 13.98 4.76 -40.18
C GLY A 399 14.29 4.42 -41.65
N LYS A 400 15.10 3.41 -41.85
CA LYS A 400 15.56 2.92 -43.14
C LYS A 400 14.92 1.56 -43.43
N THR A 401 14.46 1.33 -44.67
CA THR A 401 14.01 0.00 -45.11
C THR A 401 15.19 -0.98 -45.05
N MET A 402 14.94 -2.16 -44.54
CA MET A 402 15.90 -3.26 -44.49
C MET A 402 15.93 -3.94 -45.87
N ASP A 403 17.13 -4.23 -46.37
CA ASP A 403 17.35 -4.99 -47.58
C ASP A 403 17.16 -6.49 -47.35
#